data_cc482818ec247ce08d2cc9186526393f
#
_entry.id   cc482818ec247ce08d2cc9186526393f
#
_cell.length_a   1.000
_cell.length_b   1.000
_cell.length_c   1.000
_cell.angle_alpha   90.00
_cell.angle_beta   90.00
_cell.angle_gamma   90.00
#
_symmetry.space_group_name_H-M   'P 1'
#
loop_
_entity.id
_entity.type
_entity.pdbx_description
1 polymer ?
#
loop_
_entity_poly.entity_id
_entity_poly.type
_entity_poly.pdbx_seq_one_letter_code
_entity_poly.pdbx_strand_id
1 'polypeptide(L)'
;MLGNLGCSEYNGSAWVSIRDLHYLLGPGQYNAFLRALASLGFRIERSRSYTWAVVDGVKCPDAVSKVMEVLSKFVQGGSNGGVKGDCQSMSIGRIIDGVRERVSSLVPSLKDVVEEVAINLEAGNHVMLLGGPGSGKTLILDAIYEASSNPLYINMADASAAGIEDLIIEAGCFDVILLDEVDKARNVALSPLLQLLDHGGKLRITKSGKTTVIEAPWVRAVAAANPFNPRLRASNWWMPLMDRFVPIEVPQPSVDEIVAFMSKVANAEMPSWVRELIEKYVDAITLRKAEQAAKYIATSLRRGRSEDVIKARVEDMLRRVTKYTGNGRKG
;
A
#
# COMPACT_ATOMS: atom_id res chain seq x y z
N MET A 1 -2.90 -23.61 -18.53
CA MET A 1 -3.14 -24.36 -17.29
C MET A 1 -3.92 -23.47 -16.32
N LEU A 2 -5.26 -23.44 -16.44
CA LEU A 2 -6.12 -22.76 -15.47
C LEU A 2 -6.41 -23.80 -14.38
N GLY A 3 -5.56 -23.83 -13.33
CA GLY A 3 -5.75 -24.70 -12.20
C GLY A 3 -7.04 -24.34 -11.45
N ASN A 4 -7.65 -25.31 -10.78
CA ASN A 4 -8.85 -25.12 -9.97
C ASN A 4 -8.68 -23.95 -9.00
N LEU A 5 -9.50 -22.89 -9.17
CA LEU A 5 -9.57 -21.81 -8.19
C LEU A 5 -10.07 -22.40 -6.86
N GLY A 6 -9.32 -22.15 -5.79
CA GLY A 6 -9.75 -22.58 -4.45
C GLY A 6 -11.04 -21.86 -4.06
N CYS A 7 -12.02 -22.59 -3.56
CA CYS A 7 -13.26 -22.03 -3.04
C CYS A 7 -13.61 -22.66 -1.70
N SER A 8 -14.15 -21.85 -0.80
CA SER A 8 -14.64 -22.24 0.53
C SER A 8 -16.02 -21.64 0.77
N GLU A 9 -16.89 -22.38 1.43
CA GLU A 9 -18.20 -21.87 1.85
C GLU A 9 -18.17 -21.52 3.35
N TYR A 10 -18.56 -20.29 3.68
CA TYR A 10 -18.62 -19.82 5.05
C TYR A 10 -19.80 -18.87 5.26
N ASN A 11 -20.62 -19.13 6.29
CA ASN A 11 -21.80 -18.34 6.63
C ASN A 11 -22.76 -18.05 5.45
N GLY A 12 -22.99 -19.04 4.58
CA GLY A 12 -23.89 -18.88 3.43
C GLY A 12 -23.28 -18.13 2.25
N SER A 13 -22.00 -17.80 2.29
CA SER A 13 -21.26 -17.13 1.22
C SER A 13 -20.20 -18.05 0.63
N ALA A 14 -20.01 -17.97 -0.69
CA ALA A 14 -18.89 -18.61 -1.38
C ALA A 14 -17.70 -17.64 -1.47
N TRP A 15 -16.53 -18.12 -1.09
CA TRP A 15 -15.26 -17.42 -1.07
C TRP A 15 -14.31 -18.01 -2.11
N VAL A 16 -14.11 -17.35 -3.24
CA VAL A 16 -13.25 -17.82 -4.33
C VAL A 16 -11.90 -17.11 -4.25
N SER A 17 -10.81 -17.89 -4.14
CA SER A 17 -9.45 -17.34 -4.15
C SER A 17 -9.09 -16.87 -5.55
N ILE A 18 -8.81 -15.56 -5.67
CA ILE A 18 -8.46 -14.92 -6.95
C ILE A 18 -7.07 -14.27 -6.91
N ARG A 19 -6.29 -14.51 -5.85
CA ARG A 19 -4.97 -13.90 -5.68
C ARG A 19 -4.05 -14.16 -6.86
N ASP A 20 -3.94 -15.41 -7.28
CA ASP A 20 -2.96 -15.82 -8.29
C ASP A 20 -3.35 -15.36 -9.71
N LEU A 21 -4.60 -14.91 -9.89
CA LEU A 21 -5.07 -14.40 -11.17
C LEU A 21 -4.41 -13.07 -11.56
N HIS A 22 -3.85 -12.34 -10.60
CA HIS A 22 -3.12 -11.12 -10.93
C HIS A 22 -1.82 -11.41 -11.71
N TYR A 23 -1.18 -12.57 -11.47
CA TYR A 23 -0.03 -13.03 -12.27
C TYR A 23 -0.44 -13.43 -13.69
N LEU A 24 -1.68 -13.89 -13.86
CA LEU A 24 -2.20 -14.32 -15.17
C LEU A 24 -2.65 -13.14 -16.03
N LEU A 25 -3.27 -12.14 -15.42
CA LEU A 25 -3.92 -11.03 -16.10
C LEU A 25 -3.04 -9.77 -16.22
N GLY A 26 -2.01 -9.64 -15.37
CA GLY A 26 -1.31 -8.38 -15.16
C GLY A 26 -2.18 -7.35 -14.41
N PRO A 27 -1.57 -6.32 -13.78
CA PRO A 27 -2.27 -5.44 -12.84
C PRO A 27 -3.43 -4.66 -13.45
N GLY A 28 -3.28 -4.15 -14.67
CA GLY A 28 -4.34 -3.38 -15.33
C GLY A 28 -5.58 -4.20 -15.65
N GLN A 29 -5.39 -5.37 -16.26
CA GLN A 29 -6.47 -6.32 -16.57
C GLN A 29 -7.05 -6.92 -15.29
N TYR A 30 -6.23 -7.17 -14.27
CA TYR A 30 -6.69 -7.67 -12.98
C TYR A 30 -7.64 -6.70 -12.29
N ASN A 31 -7.34 -5.40 -12.27
CA ASN A 31 -8.25 -4.40 -11.70
C ASN A 31 -9.55 -4.27 -12.50
N ALA A 32 -9.49 -4.36 -13.84
CA ALA A 32 -10.70 -4.41 -14.67
C ALA A 32 -11.53 -5.68 -14.41
N PHE A 33 -10.86 -6.81 -14.24
CA PHE A 33 -11.48 -8.07 -13.85
C PHE A 33 -12.18 -7.98 -12.48
N LEU A 34 -11.55 -7.35 -11.47
CA LEU A 34 -12.16 -7.14 -10.15
C LEU A 34 -13.41 -6.25 -10.23
N ARG A 35 -13.37 -5.19 -11.04
CA ARG A 35 -14.57 -4.36 -11.28
C ARG A 35 -15.70 -5.14 -11.96
N ALA A 36 -15.35 -5.99 -12.94
CA ALA A 36 -16.34 -6.85 -13.59
C ALA A 36 -16.96 -7.86 -12.61
N LEU A 37 -16.18 -8.41 -11.68
CA LEU A 37 -16.72 -9.25 -10.61
C LEU A 37 -17.65 -8.45 -9.67
N ALA A 38 -17.25 -7.26 -9.28
CA ALA A 38 -18.06 -6.39 -8.42
C ALA A 38 -19.41 -6.03 -9.08
N SER A 39 -19.45 -5.79 -10.39
CA SER A 39 -20.70 -5.53 -11.14
C SER A 39 -21.64 -6.75 -11.19
N LEU A 40 -21.13 -7.95 -10.93
CA LEU A 40 -21.89 -9.18 -10.82
C LEU A 40 -22.27 -9.56 -9.38
N GLY A 41 -22.07 -8.62 -8.42
CA GLY A 41 -22.46 -8.79 -7.04
C GLY A 41 -21.41 -9.47 -6.15
N PHE A 42 -20.17 -9.63 -6.62
CA PHE A 42 -19.09 -10.10 -5.76
C PHE A 42 -18.52 -8.95 -4.92
N ARG A 43 -18.34 -9.18 -3.63
CA ARG A 43 -17.50 -8.32 -2.78
C ARG A 43 -16.04 -8.77 -2.91
N ILE A 44 -15.12 -7.83 -2.99
CA ILE A 44 -13.69 -8.12 -3.05
C ILE A 44 -13.08 -7.90 -1.67
N GLU A 45 -12.70 -8.98 -1.02
CA GLU A 45 -12.04 -8.97 0.28
C GLU A 45 -10.53 -9.14 0.10
N ARG A 46 -9.76 -8.18 0.63
CA ARG A 46 -8.29 -8.14 0.47
C ARG A 46 -7.59 -8.19 1.82
N SER A 47 -6.52 -8.97 1.88
CA SER A 47 -5.51 -8.89 2.93
C SER A 47 -4.12 -8.90 2.30
N ARG A 48 -3.06 -8.66 3.09
CA ARG A 48 -1.67 -8.72 2.58
C ARG A 48 -1.32 -10.05 1.90
N SER A 49 -2.00 -11.12 2.24
CA SER A 49 -1.69 -12.47 1.77
C SER A 49 -2.77 -13.09 0.89
N TYR A 50 -3.97 -12.52 0.82
CA TYR A 50 -5.10 -13.13 0.14
C TYR A 50 -6.00 -12.09 -0.53
N THR A 51 -6.52 -12.43 -1.70
CA THR A 51 -7.63 -11.71 -2.34
C THR A 51 -8.73 -12.71 -2.64
N TRP A 52 -9.94 -12.42 -2.15
CA TRP A 52 -11.11 -13.25 -2.30
C TRP A 52 -12.22 -12.51 -3.04
N ALA A 53 -12.88 -13.20 -3.96
CA ALA A 53 -14.18 -12.78 -4.50
C ALA A 53 -15.27 -13.51 -3.71
N VAL A 54 -16.10 -12.75 -2.98
CA VAL A 54 -17.10 -13.26 -2.05
C VAL A 54 -18.48 -12.97 -2.60
N VAL A 55 -19.34 -13.97 -2.68
CA VAL A 55 -20.73 -13.83 -3.11
C VAL A 55 -21.67 -14.56 -2.17
N ASP A 56 -22.72 -13.87 -1.75
CA ASP A 56 -23.70 -14.41 -0.79
C ASP A 56 -24.78 -15.24 -1.51
N GLY A 57 -25.26 -16.29 -0.86
CA GLY A 57 -26.34 -17.17 -1.36
C GLY A 57 -26.00 -18.03 -2.57
N VAL A 58 -24.74 -18.15 -2.93
CA VAL A 58 -24.26 -18.94 -4.07
C VAL A 58 -23.32 -20.03 -3.57
N LYS A 59 -23.44 -21.24 -4.13
CA LYS A 59 -22.51 -22.34 -3.82
C LYS A 59 -21.20 -22.22 -4.57
N CYS A 60 -20.14 -22.83 -4.02
CA CYS A 60 -18.80 -22.77 -4.58
C CYS A 60 -18.70 -23.12 -6.08
N PRO A 61 -19.32 -24.19 -6.59
CA PRO A 61 -19.23 -24.53 -8.03
C PRO A 61 -19.75 -23.40 -8.92
N ASP A 62 -20.88 -22.78 -8.54
CA ASP A 62 -21.50 -21.71 -9.32
C ASP A 62 -20.70 -20.40 -9.21
N ALA A 63 -20.16 -20.11 -8.02
CA ALA A 63 -19.30 -18.95 -7.81
C ALA A 63 -18.01 -19.05 -8.62
N VAL A 64 -17.34 -20.21 -8.60
CA VAL A 64 -16.14 -20.47 -9.41
C VAL A 64 -16.46 -20.37 -10.90
N SER A 65 -17.58 -20.93 -11.35
CA SER A 65 -18.02 -20.86 -12.76
C SER A 65 -18.18 -19.41 -13.24
N LYS A 66 -18.83 -18.56 -12.43
CA LYS A 66 -18.97 -17.13 -12.73
C LYS A 66 -17.63 -16.41 -12.77
N VAL A 67 -16.73 -16.68 -11.83
CA VAL A 67 -15.38 -16.09 -11.83
C VAL A 67 -14.61 -16.52 -13.08
N MET A 68 -14.70 -17.79 -13.48
CA MET A 68 -14.05 -18.32 -14.69
C MET A 68 -14.65 -17.77 -15.98
N GLU A 69 -15.97 -17.55 -16.04
CA GLU A 69 -16.62 -16.89 -17.17
C GLU A 69 -16.09 -15.45 -17.37
N VAL A 70 -16.02 -14.69 -16.28
CA VAL A 70 -15.44 -13.33 -16.33
C VAL A 70 -13.98 -13.41 -16.76
N LEU A 71 -13.18 -14.30 -16.14
CA LEU A 71 -11.77 -14.47 -16.45
C LEU A 71 -11.53 -14.79 -17.93
N SER A 72 -12.36 -15.64 -18.54
CA SER A 72 -12.23 -16.03 -19.95
C SER A 72 -12.30 -14.83 -20.91
N LYS A 73 -13.10 -13.82 -20.58
CA LYS A 73 -13.22 -12.58 -21.37
C LYS A 73 -11.93 -11.75 -21.38
N PHE A 74 -11.12 -11.86 -20.32
CA PHE A 74 -9.84 -11.18 -20.21
C PHE A 74 -8.66 -11.99 -20.77
N VAL A 75 -8.72 -13.32 -20.69
CA VAL A 75 -7.67 -14.22 -21.20
C VAL A 75 -7.74 -14.36 -22.73
N GLN A 76 -8.93 -14.36 -23.34
CA GLN A 76 -9.09 -14.47 -24.81
C GLN A 76 -8.71 -13.20 -25.57
N GLY A 77 -8.55 -12.06 -24.89
CA GLY A 77 -8.07 -10.80 -25.49
C GLY A 77 -6.54 -10.69 -25.62
N GLY A 78 -5.79 -11.71 -25.23
CA GLY A 78 -4.33 -11.65 -25.05
C GLY A 78 -3.52 -12.49 -26.04
N SER A 79 -3.69 -12.31 -27.36
CA SER A 79 -2.67 -12.79 -28.32
C SER A 79 -2.28 -11.67 -29.26
N ASN A 80 -0.98 -11.32 -29.18
CA ASN A 80 -0.17 -10.48 -30.05
C ASN A 80 -0.04 -9.00 -29.75
N GLY A 81 1.15 -8.64 -29.34
CA GLY A 81 1.79 -7.36 -29.67
C GLY A 81 1.36 -6.21 -28.77
N GLY A 82 2.37 -5.60 -28.16
CA GLY A 82 2.37 -4.27 -27.57
C GLY A 82 1.04 -3.68 -27.16
N VAL A 83 0.73 -3.73 -25.86
CA VAL A 83 -0.44 -3.05 -25.31
C VAL A 83 -0.25 -1.53 -25.46
N LYS A 84 -0.69 -1.01 -26.63
CA LYS A 84 -1.12 0.36 -26.76
C LYS A 84 -2.59 0.42 -26.30
N GLY A 85 -2.85 0.11 -25.05
CA GLY A 85 -4.01 0.65 -24.37
C GLY A 85 -3.72 2.13 -24.17
N ASP A 86 -4.64 3.02 -24.55
CA ASP A 86 -4.55 4.43 -24.16
C ASP A 86 -4.40 4.50 -22.64
N CYS A 87 -3.14 4.58 -22.16
CA CYS A 87 -2.82 4.92 -20.81
C CYS A 87 -3.23 6.36 -20.61
N GLN A 88 -4.51 6.60 -20.41
CA GLN A 88 -4.99 7.91 -20.04
C GLN A 88 -4.49 8.16 -18.62
N SER A 89 -3.78 9.26 -18.47
CA SER A 89 -3.44 9.78 -17.15
C SER A 89 -4.73 9.85 -16.34
N MET A 90 -4.82 9.05 -15.28
CA MET A 90 -5.93 9.22 -14.36
C MET A 90 -5.94 10.65 -13.86
N SER A 91 -7.12 11.21 -13.71
CA SER A 91 -7.30 12.49 -13.04
C SER A 91 -6.70 12.37 -11.64
N ILE A 92 -5.51 12.92 -11.45
CA ILE A 92 -4.81 12.99 -10.16
C ILE A 92 -5.77 13.54 -9.10
N GLY A 93 -6.65 14.47 -9.44
CA GLY A 93 -7.68 15.00 -8.57
C GLY A 93 -8.58 13.95 -7.92
N ARG A 94 -8.99 12.91 -8.65
CA ARG A 94 -9.81 11.83 -8.05
C ARG A 94 -9.03 10.98 -7.05
N ILE A 95 -7.74 10.73 -7.32
CA ILE A 95 -6.87 10.03 -6.37
C ILE A 95 -6.79 10.83 -5.08
N ILE A 96 -6.59 12.13 -5.20
CA ILE A 96 -6.39 13.04 -4.08
C ILE A 96 -7.64 13.17 -3.22
N ASP A 97 -8.82 13.29 -3.82
CA ASP A 97 -10.06 13.38 -3.06
C ASP A 97 -10.29 12.13 -2.19
N GLY A 98 -10.05 10.94 -2.74
CA GLY A 98 -10.11 9.69 -1.97
C GLY A 98 -9.06 9.61 -0.86
N VAL A 99 -7.85 10.13 -1.11
CA VAL A 99 -6.76 10.17 -0.10
C VAL A 99 -7.10 11.16 1.02
N ARG A 100 -7.61 12.36 0.68
CA ARG A 100 -8.02 13.37 1.66
C ARG A 100 -9.07 12.81 2.62
N GLU A 101 -10.15 12.25 2.08
CA GLU A 101 -11.23 11.70 2.88
C GLU A 101 -10.72 10.63 3.84
N ARG A 102 -9.92 9.71 3.37
CA ARG A 102 -9.43 8.58 4.15
C ARG A 102 -8.39 8.97 5.19
N VAL A 103 -7.33 9.68 4.78
CA VAL A 103 -6.18 9.97 5.65
C VAL A 103 -6.54 11.01 6.70
N SER A 104 -7.16 12.14 6.29
CA SER A 104 -7.51 13.22 7.22
C SER A 104 -8.58 12.80 8.23
N SER A 105 -9.45 11.86 7.86
CA SER A 105 -10.42 11.30 8.81
C SER A 105 -9.74 10.45 9.88
N LEU A 106 -8.64 9.78 9.58
CA LEU A 106 -7.94 8.89 10.52
C LEU A 106 -6.91 9.65 11.38
N VAL A 107 -6.11 10.51 10.74
CA VAL A 107 -5.02 11.25 11.38
C VAL A 107 -5.04 12.71 10.90
N PRO A 108 -5.70 13.63 11.64
CA PRO A 108 -5.89 15.02 11.20
C PRO A 108 -4.60 15.79 10.87
N SER A 109 -3.51 15.56 11.60
CA SER A 109 -2.22 16.22 11.33
C SER A 109 -1.62 15.90 9.97
N LEU A 110 -2.07 14.83 9.31
CA LEU A 110 -1.63 14.49 7.96
C LEU A 110 -2.40 15.24 6.87
N LYS A 111 -3.40 16.07 7.22
CA LYS A 111 -4.20 16.81 6.25
C LYS A 111 -3.32 17.70 5.36
N ASP A 112 -2.46 18.49 5.96
CA ASP A 112 -1.60 19.43 5.23
C ASP A 112 -0.55 18.67 4.38
N VAL A 113 -0.05 17.53 4.89
CA VAL A 113 0.84 16.64 4.13
C VAL A 113 0.13 16.12 2.87
N VAL A 114 -1.13 15.69 2.99
CA VAL A 114 -1.93 15.20 1.84
C VAL A 114 -2.17 16.31 0.84
N GLU A 115 -2.42 17.56 1.29
CA GLU A 115 -2.57 18.72 0.41
C GLU A 115 -1.28 19.01 -0.36
N GLU A 116 -0.13 19.00 0.31
CA GLU A 116 1.17 19.20 -0.34
C GLU A 116 1.48 18.08 -1.36
N VAL A 117 1.16 16.84 -1.03
CA VAL A 117 1.26 15.72 -1.98
C VAL A 117 0.38 15.99 -3.21
N ALA A 118 -0.85 16.42 -2.99
CA ALA A 118 -1.81 16.74 -4.03
C ALA A 118 -1.28 17.78 -5.00
N ILE A 119 -0.89 18.93 -4.47
CA ILE A 119 -0.38 20.09 -5.24
C ILE A 119 0.82 19.66 -6.08
N ASN A 120 1.76 18.91 -5.48
CA ASN A 120 2.96 18.48 -6.20
C ASN A 120 2.65 17.49 -7.31
N LEU A 121 1.78 16.51 -7.07
CA LEU A 121 1.38 15.55 -8.11
C LEU A 121 0.66 16.24 -9.28
N GLU A 122 -0.21 17.21 -9.00
CA GLU A 122 -0.89 18.04 -10.02
C GLU A 122 0.09 18.89 -10.79
N ALA A 123 1.09 19.47 -10.12
CA ALA A 123 2.17 20.23 -10.73
C ALA A 123 3.12 19.39 -11.59
N GLY A 124 2.98 18.06 -11.55
CA GLY A 124 3.82 17.15 -12.32
C GLY A 124 5.08 16.68 -11.59
N ASN A 125 5.21 16.98 -10.32
CA ASN A 125 6.37 16.59 -9.51
C ASN A 125 6.21 15.19 -8.94
N HIS A 126 7.33 14.51 -8.67
CA HIS A 126 7.38 13.33 -7.81
C HIS A 126 7.53 13.77 -6.35
N VAL A 127 7.01 12.99 -5.41
CA VAL A 127 6.98 13.34 -3.98
C VAL A 127 7.71 12.30 -3.13
N MET A 128 8.59 12.75 -2.23
CA MET A 128 9.27 11.93 -1.23
C MET A 128 8.74 12.25 0.17
N LEU A 129 7.99 11.33 0.76
CA LEU A 129 7.52 11.41 2.14
C LEU A 129 8.66 11.05 3.10
N LEU A 130 9.09 12.00 3.90
CA LEU A 130 10.18 11.85 4.87
C LEU A 130 9.63 11.85 6.30
N GLY A 131 9.96 10.86 7.09
CA GLY A 131 9.53 10.83 8.51
C GLY A 131 10.00 9.58 9.24
N GLY A 132 9.92 9.61 10.55
CA GLY A 132 10.27 8.50 11.40
C GLY A 132 9.35 7.27 11.22
N PRO A 133 9.69 6.14 11.82
CA PRO A 133 8.81 4.97 11.85
C PRO A 133 7.47 5.32 12.52
N GLY A 134 6.36 4.95 11.88
CA GLY A 134 5.01 5.17 12.44
C GLY A 134 4.40 6.54 12.20
N SER A 135 5.05 7.44 11.46
CA SER A 135 4.51 8.77 11.12
C SER A 135 3.30 8.74 10.15
N GLY A 136 2.97 7.59 9.55
CA GLY A 136 1.81 7.50 8.63
C GLY A 136 2.16 7.51 7.15
N LYS A 137 3.44 7.48 6.75
CA LYS A 137 3.86 7.43 5.33
C LYS A 137 3.19 6.28 4.56
N THR A 138 3.26 5.07 5.09
CA THR A 138 2.60 3.90 4.47
C THR A 138 1.07 4.07 4.42
N LEU A 139 0.45 4.73 5.39
CA LEU A 139 -0.99 5.04 5.37
C LEU A 139 -1.34 5.92 4.16
N ILE A 140 -0.51 6.92 3.86
CA ILE A 140 -0.68 7.79 2.69
C ILE A 140 -0.48 6.98 1.40
N LEU A 141 0.58 6.15 1.31
CA LEU A 141 0.80 5.28 0.15
C LEU A 141 -0.35 4.29 -0.08
N ASP A 142 -0.84 3.65 0.99
CA ASP A 142 -1.98 2.72 0.91
C ASP A 142 -3.26 3.43 0.44
N ALA A 143 -3.50 4.67 0.91
CA ALA A 143 -4.64 5.46 0.48
C ALA A 143 -4.56 5.84 -1.01
N ILE A 144 -3.37 6.24 -1.49
CA ILE A 144 -3.14 6.51 -2.92
C ILE A 144 -3.33 5.22 -3.74
N TYR A 145 -2.79 4.10 -3.26
CA TYR A 145 -2.94 2.80 -3.91
C TYR A 145 -4.40 2.42 -4.12
N GLU A 146 -5.24 2.59 -3.11
CA GLU A 146 -6.65 2.24 -3.18
C GLU A 146 -7.46 3.21 -4.04
N ALA A 147 -7.07 4.48 -4.08
CA ALA A 147 -7.72 5.50 -4.89
C ALA A 147 -7.31 5.45 -6.38
N SER A 148 -6.15 4.85 -6.68
CA SER A 148 -5.61 4.76 -8.04
C SER A 148 -6.23 3.61 -8.83
N SER A 149 -6.33 3.77 -10.15
CA SER A 149 -6.84 2.71 -11.03
C SER A 149 -5.80 1.65 -11.36
N ASN A 150 -4.57 2.09 -11.60
CA ASN A 150 -3.45 1.23 -12.00
C ASN A 150 -2.18 1.63 -11.22
N PRO A 151 -2.16 1.50 -9.88
CA PRO A 151 -0.99 1.82 -9.09
C PRO A 151 0.08 0.74 -9.23
N LEU A 152 1.33 1.14 -9.40
CA LEU A 152 2.49 0.27 -9.32
C LEU A 152 3.14 0.42 -7.95
N TYR A 153 2.92 -0.53 -7.05
CA TYR A 153 3.50 -0.52 -5.70
C TYR A 153 4.75 -1.39 -5.62
N ILE A 154 5.85 -0.80 -5.15
CA ILE A 154 7.15 -1.47 -5.02
C ILE A 154 7.68 -1.28 -3.60
N ASN A 155 7.89 -2.39 -2.87
CA ASN A 155 8.65 -2.37 -1.63
C ASN A 155 10.14 -2.42 -1.97
N MET A 156 10.86 -1.33 -1.69
CA MET A 156 12.25 -1.17 -2.07
C MET A 156 13.24 -1.96 -1.19
N ALA A 157 12.80 -2.46 -0.05
CA ALA A 157 13.66 -3.27 0.83
C ALA A 157 14.09 -4.59 0.19
N ASP A 158 13.20 -5.20 -0.59
CA ASP A 158 13.38 -6.52 -1.20
C ASP A 158 13.52 -6.46 -2.73
N ALA A 159 13.41 -5.26 -3.32
CA ALA A 159 13.43 -5.08 -4.76
C ALA A 159 14.82 -5.28 -5.38
N SER A 160 14.87 -5.85 -6.59
CA SER A 160 16.04 -5.88 -7.47
C SER A 160 15.77 -5.10 -8.76
N ALA A 161 16.82 -4.63 -9.44
CA ALA A 161 16.67 -3.93 -10.72
C ALA A 161 15.87 -4.76 -11.73
N ALA A 162 16.24 -6.03 -11.90
CA ALA A 162 15.53 -6.93 -12.80
C ALA A 162 14.06 -7.14 -12.41
N GLY A 163 13.78 -7.28 -11.10
CA GLY A 163 12.40 -7.41 -10.60
C GLY A 163 11.57 -6.15 -10.84
N ILE A 164 12.17 -4.96 -10.67
CA ILE A 164 11.50 -3.69 -10.97
C ILE A 164 11.21 -3.57 -12.46
N GLU A 165 12.17 -3.90 -13.33
CA GLU A 165 11.98 -3.92 -14.78
C GLU A 165 10.87 -4.87 -15.20
N ASP A 166 10.82 -6.09 -14.63
CA ASP A 166 9.75 -7.06 -14.90
C ASP A 166 8.39 -6.55 -14.46
N LEU A 167 8.29 -5.97 -13.25
CA LEU A 167 7.06 -5.36 -12.76
C LEU A 167 6.56 -4.23 -13.66
N ILE A 168 7.46 -3.37 -14.15
CA ILE A 168 7.12 -2.26 -15.06
C ILE A 168 6.63 -2.81 -16.41
N ILE A 169 7.30 -3.84 -16.96
CA ILE A 169 6.89 -4.49 -18.22
C ILE A 169 5.51 -5.15 -18.04
N GLU A 170 5.32 -5.91 -16.96
CA GLU A 170 4.06 -6.61 -16.68
C GLU A 170 2.90 -5.64 -16.42
N ALA A 171 3.18 -4.53 -15.76
CA ALA A 171 2.18 -3.50 -15.51
C ALA A 171 1.65 -2.90 -16.83
N GLY A 172 2.52 -2.77 -17.82
CA GLY A 172 2.19 -2.21 -19.13
C GLY A 172 1.68 -0.77 -19.08
N CYS A 173 0.67 -0.52 -18.26
CA CYS A 173 0.09 0.80 -18.00
C CYS A 173 -0.07 1.03 -16.49
N PHE A 174 0.41 2.16 -16.00
CA PHE A 174 0.26 2.58 -14.60
C PHE A 174 0.16 4.10 -14.53
N ASP A 175 -0.61 4.58 -13.56
CA ASP A 175 -0.91 6.01 -13.34
C ASP A 175 0.00 6.63 -12.26
N VAL A 176 0.38 5.85 -11.26
CA VAL A 176 1.26 6.27 -10.17
C VAL A 176 2.20 5.14 -9.77
N ILE A 177 3.44 5.50 -9.40
CA ILE A 177 4.40 4.58 -8.80
C ILE A 177 4.50 4.90 -7.31
N LEU A 178 4.31 3.88 -6.48
CA LEU A 178 4.41 3.95 -5.03
C LEU A 178 5.63 3.17 -4.56
N LEU A 179 6.59 3.88 -3.95
CA LEU A 179 7.86 3.32 -3.50
C LEU A 179 7.90 3.33 -1.97
N ASP A 180 7.73 2.19 -1.32
CA ASP A 180 7.84 2.10 0.13
C ASP A 180 9.24 1.65 0.56
N GLU A 181 9.66 2.06 1.76
CA GLU A 181 10.93 1.71 2.37
C GLU A 181 12.17 2.03 1.50
N VAL A 182 12.15 3.16 0.81
CA VAL A 182 13.24 3.58 -0.10
C VAL A 182 14.59 3.66 0.62
N ASP A 183 14.61 4.04 1.90
CA ASP A 183 15.82 4.09 2.73
C ASP A 183 16.48 2.71 2.97
N LYS A 184 15.80 1.63 2.62
CA LYS A 184 16.33 0.26 2.67
C LYS A 184 16.74 -0.28 1.30
N ALA A 185 16.55 0.50 0.23
CA ALA A 185 16.86 0.09 -1.13
C ALA A 185 18.33 -0.28 -1.32
N ARG A 186 18.56 -1.24 -2.21
CA ARG A 186 19.90 -1.58 -2.70
C ARG A 186 20.26 -0.66 -3.87
N ASN A 187 21.50 -0.19 -3.91
CA ASN A 187 21.99 0.77 -4.92
C ASN A 187 21.56 0.40 -6.35
N VAL A 188 21.77 -0.85 -6.74
CA VAL A 188 21.50 -1.33 -8.10
C VAL A 188 20.01 -1.37 -8.43
N ALA A 189 19.15 -1.53 -7.43
CA ALA A 189 17.70 -1.64 -7.63
C ALA A 189 17.06 -0.33 -8.15
N LEU A 190 17.67 0.81 -7.90
CA LEU A 190 17.12 2.12 -8.25
C LEU A 190 17.36 2.54 -9.71
N SER A 191 18.29 1.89 -10.44
CA SER A 191 18.66 2.30 -11.80
C SER A 191 17.47 2.39 -12.77
N PRO A 192 16.53 1.42 -12.85
CA PRO A 192 15.35 1.53 -13.71
C PRO A 192 14.44 2.69 -13.33
N LEU A 193 14.28 2.94 -12.01
CA LEU A 193 13.45 4.03 -11.50
C LEU A 193 14.06 5.39 -11.81
N LEU A 194 15.39 5.55 -11.64
CA LEU A 194 16.08 6.80 -11.97
C LEU A 194 15.93 7.17 -13.44
N GLN A 195 15.89 6.19 -14.35
CA GLN A 195 15.61 6.45 -15.76
C GLN A 195 14.17 6.83 -16.02
N LEU A 196 13.22 6.08 -15.42
CA LEU A 196 11.79 6.29 -15.64
C LEU A 196 11.29 7.61 -15.03
N LEU A 197 11.87 8.01 -13.90
CA LEU A 197 11.52 9.23 -13.18
C LEU A 197 12.30 10.47 -13.65
N ASP A 198 13.09 10.34 -14.70
CA ASP A 198 13.76 11.45 -15.33
C ASP A 198 12.84 12.18 -16.32
N HIS A 199 13.26 13.35 -16.78
CA HIS A 199 12.52 14.14 -17.77
C HIS A 199 12.17 13.33 -19.01
N GLY A 200 10.87 13.19 -19.27
CA GLY A 200 10.36 12.42 -20.40
C GLY A 200 9.87 11.00 -20.09
N GLY A 201 10.05 10.50 -18.86
CA GLY A 201 9.44 9.24 -18.42
C GLY A 201 9.80 8.03 -19.27
N LYS A 202 11.09 7.89 -19.65
CA LYS A 202 11.53 6.81 -20.55
C LYS A 202 12.43 5.81 -19.85
N LEU A 203 12.08 4.53 -19.96
CA LEU A 203 12.91 3.43 -19.49
C LEU A 203 13.27 2.52 -20.66
N ARG A 204 14.56 2.27 -20.84
CA ARG A 204 15.07 1.34 -21.85
C ARG A 204 15.60 0.08 -21.16
N ILE A 205 14.98 -1.05 -21.45
CA ILE A 205 15.34 -2.36 -20.91
C ILE A 205 15.87 -3.25 -22.03
N THR A 206 17.08 -3.78 -21.86
CA THR A 206 17.66 -4.73 -22.80
C THR A 206 17.85 -6.08 -22.12
N LYS A 207 17.04 -7.07 -22.50
CA LYS A 207 17.11 -8.46 -22.00
C LYS A 207 17.16 -9.44 -23.14
N SER A 208 18.08 -10.41 -23.07
CA SER A 208 18.19 -11.50 -24.05
C SER A 208 18.27 -11.02 -25.51
N GLY A 209 18.99 -9.93 -25.76
CA GLY A 209 19.16 -9.35 -27.10
C GLY A 209 17.95 -8.57 -27.64
N LYS A 210 16.89 -8.42 -26.85
CA LYS A 210 15.74 -7.59 -27.17
C LYS A 210 15.74 -6.32 -26.34
N THR A 211 15.45 -5.18 -26.98
CA THR A 211 15.29 -3.90 -26.29
C THR A 211 13.81 -3.52 -26.26
N THR A 212 13.30 -3.31 -25.08
CA THR A 212 11.96 -2.76 -24.84
C THR A 212 12.11 -1.32 -24.36
N VAL A 213 11.36 -0.40 -24.93
CA VAL A 213 11.31 1.00 -24.50
C VAL A 213 9.91 1.23 -23.92
N ILE A 214 9.87 1.71 -22.69
CA ILE A 214 8.64 2.10 -22.00
C ILE A 214 8.64 3.61 -21.91
N GLU A 215 7.56 4.23 -22.33
CA GLU A 215 7.37 5.68 -22.27
C GLU A 215 6.14 5.97 -21.42
N ALA A 216 6.35 6.65 -20.30
CA ALA A 216 5.31 7.01 -19.34
C ALA A 216 5.52 8.45 -18.81
N PRO A 217 5.47 9.47 -19.70
CA PRO A 217 5.75 10.87 -19.32
C PRO A 217 4.72 11.45 -18.34
N TRP A 218 3.54 10.82 -18.25
CA TRP A 218 2.48 11.20 -17.33
C TRP A 218 2.66 10.64 -15.92
N VAL A 219 3.56 9.67 -15.73
CA VAL A 219 3.73 8.96 -14.47
C VAL A 219 4.21 9.90 -13.37
N ARG A 220 3.63 9.74 -12.20
CA ARG A 220 4.08 10.38 -10.96
C ARG A 220 4.50 9.31 -9.97
N ALA A 221 5.48 9.63 -9.14
CA ALA A 221 5.91 8.74 -8.08
C ALA A 221 5.69 9.38 -6.71
N VAL A 222 5.22 8.58 -5.76
CA VAL A 222 5.20 8.93 -4.33
C VAL A 222 6.05 7.89 -3.61
N ALA A 223 7.10 8.36 -2.97
CA ALA A 223 8.06 7.53 -2.27
C ALA A 223 7.99 7.77 -0.76
N ALA A 224 8.32 6.76 0.05
CA ALA A 224 8.42 6.86 1.50
C ALA A 224 9.79 6.42 1.98
N ALA A 225 10.43 7.25 2.81
CA ALA A 225 11.74 6.97 3.38
C ALA A 225 11.83 7.42 4.84
N ASN A 226 12.69 6.74 5.60
CA ASN A 226 13.12 7.20 6.91
C ASN A 226 14.46 7.95 6.77
N PRO A 227 14.47 9.30 6.87
CA PRO A 227 15.69 10.10 6.68
C PRO A 227 16.74 9.87 7.76
N PHE A 228 16.36 9.26 8.88
CA PHE A 228 17.26 8.95 9.99
C PHE A 228 17.98 7.61 9.84
N ASN A 229 17.73 6.86 8.76
CA ASN A 229 18.44 5.61 8.50
C ASN A 229 19.93 5.89 8.20
N PRO A 230 20.88 5.38 9.02
CA PRO A 230 22.30 5.65 8.81
C PRO A 230 22.84 5.21 7.44
N ARG A 231 22.20 4.23 6.82
CA ARG A 231 22.60 3.71 5.49
C ARG A 231 22.46 4.75 4.39
N LEU A 232 21.53 5.71 4.52
CA LEU A 232 21.33 6.77 3.52
C LEU A 232 22.56 7.67 3.38
N ARG A 233 23.21 8.01 4.50
CA ARG A 233 24.40 8.89 4.50
C ARG A 233 25.59 8.30 3.75
N ALA A 234 25.69 6.97 3.70
CA ALA A 234 26.74 6.25 3.01
C ALA A 234 26.38 5.87 1.56
N SER A 235 25.16 6.17 1.13
CA SER A 235 24.68 5.78 -0.21
C SER A 235 25.01 6.86 -1.24
N ASN A 236 25.53 6.46 -2.38
CA ASN A 236 25.81 7.35 -3.51
C ASN A 236 24.60 7.59 -4.43
N TRP A 237 23.49 6.89 -4.18
CA TRP A 237 22.25 6.97 -4.97
C TRP A 237 21.20 7.91 -4.35
N TRP A 238 21.38 8.28 -3.07
CA TRP A 238 20.37 9.08 -2.36
C TRP A 238 20.20 10.46 -2.96
N MET A 239 21.31 11.18 -3.21
CA MET A 239 21.24 12.51 -3.80
C MET A 239 20.65 12.51 -5.21
N PRO A 240 21.07 11.64 -6.16
CA PRO A 240 20.43 11.52 -7.46
C PRO A 240 18.93 11.19 -7.41
N LEU A 241 18.50 10.42 -6.40
CA LEU A 241 17.08 10.16 -6.20
C LEU A 241 16.36 11.41 -5.68
N MET A 242 16.88 12.05 -4.65
CA MET A 242 16.29 13.25 -4.05
C MET A 242 16.16 14.42 -5.03
N ASP A 243 17.06 14.53 -6.01
CA ASP A 243 16.99 15.54 -7.06
C ASP A 243 15.73 15.43 -7.95
N ARG A 244 15.11 14.25 -7.99
CA ARG A 244 13.88 13.97 -8.75
C ARG A 244 12.60 14.14 -7.95
N PHE A 245 12.70 14.29 -6.64
CA PHE A 245 11.56 14.30 -5.74
C PHE A 245 11.46 15.60 -4.96
N VAL A 246 10.25 16.08 -4.76
CA VAL A 246 9.97 17.13 -3.77
C VAL A 246 9.85 16.48 -2.39
N PRO A 247 10.71 16.82 -1.43
CA PRO A 247 10.63 16.25 -0.09
C PRO A 247 9.49 16.90 0.71
N ILE A 248 8.67 16.06 1.33
CA ILE A 248 7.60 16.45 2.25
C ILE A 248 7.82 15.77 3.59
N GLU A 249 7.93 16.53 4.66
CA GLU A 249 8.07 15.99 6.01
C GLU A 249 6.73 15.51 6.53
N VAL A 250 6.71 14.28 7.07
CA VAL A 250 5.54 13.65 7.66
C VAL A 250 5.69 13.65 9.18
N PRO A 251 4.93 14.48 9.91
CA PRO A 251 5.05 14.61 11.34
C PRO A 251 4.65 13.31 12.07
N GLN A 252 5.15 13.15 13.29
CA GLN A 252 4.65 12.09 14.16
C GLN A 252 3.27 12.49 14.70
N PRO A 253 2.29 11.58 14.67
CA PRO A 253 0.99 11.85 15.27
C PRO A 253 1.10 12.10 16.78
N SER A 254 0.30 13.03 17.28
CA SER A 254 0.16 13.29 18.73
C SER A 254 -0.50 12.12 19.44
N VAL A 255 -0.37 12.07 20.76
CA VAL A 255 -1.04 11.05 21.60
C VAL A 255 -2.55 11.05 21.36
N ASP A 256 -3.16 12.24 21.28
CA ASP A 256 -4.60 12.38 21.06
C ASP A 256 -5.03 11.84 19.70
N GLU A 257 -4.23 12.09 18.66
CA GLU A 257 -4.48 11.55 17.34
C GLU A 257 -4.33 10.03 17.28
N ILE A 258 -3.33 9.48 17.99
CA ILE A 258 -3.16 8.02 18.08
C ILE A 258 -4.38 7.37 18.77
N VAL A 259 -4.87 7.96 19.88
CA VAL A 259 -6.05 7.44 20.58
C VAL A 259 -7.32 7.58 19.71
N ALA A 260 -7.49 8.71 19.03
CA ALA A 260 -8.60 8.91 18.10
C ALA A 260 -8.54 7.92 16.92
N PHE A 261 -7.36 7.70 16.34
CA PHE A 261 -7.12 6.68 15.33
C PHE A 261 -7.50 5.28 15.84
N MET A 262 -7.07 4.92 17.06
CA MET A 262 -7.43 3.64 17.68
C MET A 262 -8.93 3.46 17.80
N SER A 263 -9.66 4.48 18.24
CA SER A 263 -11.12 4.45 18.38
C SER A 263 -11.82 4.24 17.04
N LYS A 264 -11.36 4.93 15.99
CA LYS A 264 -11.91 4.79 14.64
C LYS A 264 -11.67 3.40 14.05
N VAL A 265 -10.44 2.91 14.13
CA VAL A 265 -10.06 1.57 13.61
C VAL A 265 -10.81 0.44 14.34
N ALA A 266 -11.04 0.59 15.63
CA ALA A 266 -11.76 -0.38 16.44
C ALA A 266 -13.29 -0.26 16.30
N ASN A 267 -13.78 0.83 15.73
CA ASN A 267 -15.18 1.25 15.74
C ASN A 267 -15.77 1.17 17.16
N ALA A 268 -15.01 1.68 18.14
CA ALA A 268 -15.35 1.67 19.55
C ALA A 268 -14.55 2.74 20.29
N GLU A 269 -15.16 3.31 21.33
CA GLU A 269 -14.45 4.23 22.20
C GLU A 269 -13.34 3.49 22.98
N MET A 270 -12.17 4.10 23.07
CA MET A 270 -11.06 3.53 23.82
C MET A 270 -11.20 3.84 25.30
N PRO A 271 -10.95 2.86 26.20
CA PRO A 271 -10.90 3.10 27.65
C PRO A 271 -9.91 4.21 28.01
N SER A 272 -10.19 4.96 29.08
CA SER A 272 -9.38 6.10 29.52
C SER A 272 -7.90 5.78 29.77
N TRP A 273 -7.61 4.57 30.27
CA TRP A 273 -6.26 4.10 30.54
C TRP A 273 -5.39 3.92 29.26
N VAL A 274 -6.02 3.86 28.07
CA VAL A 274 -5.29 3.73 26.80
C VAL A 274 -4.42 4.96 26.57
N ARG A 275 -4.93 6.16 26.85
CA ARG A 275 -4.18 7.41 26.71
C ARG A 275 -2.88 7.38 27.51
N GLU A 276 -2.95 7.00 28.80
CA GLU A 276 -1.79 6.90 29.69
C GLU A 276 -0.74 5.91 29.13
N LEU A 277 -1.18 4.79 28.57
CA LEU A 277 -0.26 3.82 27.97
C LEU A 277 0.39 4.38 26.69
N ILE A 278 -0.36 5.07 25.84
CA ILE A 278 0.19 5.68 24.63
C ILE A 278 1.21 6.76 24.99
N GLU A 279 0.93 7.62 25.96
CA GLU A 279 1.88 8.62 26.49
C GLU A 279 3.17 7.97 26.99
N LYS A 280 3.06 6.89 27.77
CA LYS A 280 4.20 6.16 28.30
C LYS A 280 5.10 5.55 27.22
N TYR A 281 4.56 5.18 26.07
CA TYR A 281 5.26 4.49 25.00
C TYR A 281 5.30 5.27 23.67
N VAL A 282 5.08 6.60 23.70
CA VAL A 282 4.92 7.45 22.52
C VAL A 282 6.08 7.36 21.54
N ASP A 283 7.33 7.29 22.03
CA ASP A 283 8.54 7.19 21.20
C ASP A 283 8.69 5.84 20.46
N ALA A 284 7.95 4.83 20.89
CA ALA A 284 8.06 3.46 20.37
C ALA A 284 6.81 2.99 19.64
N ILE A 285 5.68 3.69 19.82
CA ILE A 285 4.44 3.29 19.20
C ILE A 285 4.37 3.78 17.75
N THR A 286 3.94 2.88 16.86
CA THR A 286 3.65 3.20 15.46
C THR A 286 2.14 3.09 15.23
N LEU A 287 1.59 3.76 14.22
CA LEU A 287 0.17 3.61 13.87
C LEU A 287 -0.22 2.14 13.64
N ARG A 288 0.67 1.33 13.05
CA ARG A 288 0.47 -0.12 12.91
C ARG A 288 0.33 -0.84 14.26
N LYS A 289 1.11 -0.44 15.27
CA LYS A 289 1.01 -1.00 16.62
C LYS A 289 -0.21 -0.52 17.36
N ALA A 290 -0.55 0.75 17.18
CA ALA A 290 -1.80 1.33 17.70
C ALA A 290 -3.03 0.60 17.13
N GLU A 291 -3.05 0.33 15.83
CA GLU A 291 -4.10 -0.46 15.16
C GLU A 291 -4.23 -1.87 15.76
N GLN A 292 -3.11 -2.58 15.93
CA GLN A 292 -3.09 -3.91 16.52
C GLN A 292 -3.64 -3.89 17.96
N ALA A 293 -3.21 -2.92 18.76
CA ALA A 293 -3.69 -2.73 20.13
C ALA A 293 -5.19 -2.42 20.17
N ALA A 294 -5.67 -1.51 19.31
CA ALA A 294 -7.07 -1.13 19.24
C ALA A 294 -7.98 -2.33 18.90
N LYS A 295 -7.62 -3.11 17.88
CA LYS A 295 -8.35 -4.33 17.50
C LYS A 295 -8.38 -5.37 18.64
N TYR A 296 -7.25 -5.51 19.35
CA TYR A 296 -7.16 -6.43 20.50
C TYR A 296 -8.06 -5.97 21.65
N ILE A 297 -8.03 -4.68 22.01
CA ILE A 297 -8.85 -4.08 23.07
C ILE A 297 -10.34 -4.29 22.75
N ALA A 298 -10.79 -3.83 21.59
CA ALA A 298 -12.20 -3.92 21.21
C ALA A 298 -12.71 -5.37 21.16
N THR A 299 -11.89 -6.30 20.67
CA THR A 299 -12.25 -7.72 20.63
C THR A 299 -12.30 -8.34 22.02
N SER A 300 -11.39 -7.95 22.91
CA SER A 300 -11.34 -8.46 24.27
C SER A 300 -12.49 -7.97 25.12
N LEU A 301 -12.87 -6.68 24.99
CA LEU A 301 -14.03 -6.10 25.64
C LEU A 301 -15.33 -6.79 25.18
N ARG A 302 -15.51 -7.02 23.88
CA ARG A 302 -16.66 -7.77 23.36
C ARG A 302 -16.77 -9.20 23.88
N ARG A 303 -15.64 -9.79 24.26
CA ARG A 303 -15.58 -11.12 24.89
C ARG A 303 -15.75 -11.09 26.42
N GLY A 304 -16.04 -9.94 27.01
CA GLY A 304 -16.28 -9.79 28.45
C GLY A 304 -15.01 -9.95 29.30
N ARG A 305 -13.82 -9.74 28.76
CA ARG A 305 -12.58 -9.74 29.57
C ARG A 305 -12.52 -8.48 30.44
N SER A 306 -11.99 -8.61 31.66
CA SER A 306 -11.80 -7.43 32.52
C SER A 306 -10.77 -6.47 31.96
N GLU A 307 -10.98 -5.18 32.19
CA GLU A 307 -10.07 -4.13 31.70
C GLU A 307 -8.65 -4.27 32.21
N ASP A 308 -8.46 -4.70 33.48
CA ASP A 308 -7.13 -4.92 34.07
C ASP A 308 -6.31 -5.95 33.29
N VAL A 309 -6.95 -7.05 32.90
CA VAL A 309 -6.29 -8.11 32.10
C VAL A 309 -5.97 -7.59 30.70
N ILE A 310 -6.83 -6.79 30.12
CA ILE A 310 -6.61 -6.20 28.79
C ILE A 310 -5.47 -5.19 28.87
N LYS A 311 -5.48 -4.28 29.85
CA LYS A 311 -4.46 -3.25 30.10
C LYS A 311 -3.07 -3.90 30.26
N ALA A 312 -2.96 -4.89 31.14
CA ALA A 312 -1.69 -5.61 31.38
C ALA A 312 -1.16 -6.25 30.09
N ARG A 313 -2.03 -6.82 29.27
CA ARG A 313 -1.61 -7.45 28.01
C ARG A 313 -1.19 -6.46 26.94
N VAL A 314 -1.89 -5.34 26.82
CA VAL A 314 -1.54 -4.26 25.88
C VAL A 314 -0.22 -3.61 26.30
N GLU A 315 -0.03 -3.37 27.60
CA GLU A 315 1.22 -2.85 28.13
C GLU A 315 2.41 -3.79 27.85
N ASP A 316 2.24 -5.10 28.06
CA ASP A 316 3.28 -6.09 27.71
C ASP A 316 3.60 -6.08 26.20
N MET A 317 2.57 -5.92 25.36
CA MET A 317 2.75 -5.79 23.92
C MET A 317 3.61 -4.57 23.55
N LEU A 318 3.31 -3.40 24.13
CA LEU A 318 4.03 -2.15 23.87
C LEU A 318 5.45 -2.19 24.45
N ARG A 319 5.62 -2.71 25.66
CA ARG A 319 6.93 -2.90 26.29
C ARG A 319 7.87 -3.81 25.50
N ARG A 320 7.35 -4.84 24.84
CA ARG A 320 8.17 -5.71 23.97
C ARG A 320 8.66 -4.96 22.74
N VAL A 321 7.87 -4.05 22.19
CA VAL A 321 8.29 -3.22 21.07
C VAL A 321 9.50 -2.37 21.45
N THR A 322 9.47 -1.69 22.60
CA THR A 322 10.62 -0.87 23.06
C THR A 322 11.88 -1.70 23.27
N LYS A 323 11.76 -2.92 23.79
CA LYS A 323 12.90 -3.80 24.00
C LYS A 323 13.59 -4.24 22.70
N TYR A 324 12.83 -4.43 21.62
CA TYR A 324 13.37 -4.91 20.34
C TYR A 324 13.68 -3.77 19.34
N THR A 325 13.20 -2.56 19.54
CA THR A 325 13.50 -1.41 18.68
C THR A 325 14.79 -0.65 19.04
N GLY A 326 15.49 -1.08 20.09
CA GLY A 326 16.87 -0.67 20.35
C GLY A 326 17.09 0.76 20.85
N ASN A 327 16.06 1.47 21.30
CA ASN A 327 16.21 2.76 21.99
C ASN A 327 16.40 2.60 23.50
N GLY A 328 17.19 1.60 23.88
CA GLY A 328 17.79 1.59 25.20
C GLY A 328 18.87 2.66 25.25
N ARG A 329 18.54 3.90 25.53
CA ARG A 329 19.50 4.83 26.11
C ARG A 329 19.97 4.19 27.38
N LYS A 330 21.21 3.65 27.34
CA LYS A 330 21.97 3.40 28.54
C LYS A 330 22.12 4.75 29.24
N GLY A 331 21.49 4.88 30.39
CA GLY A 331 21.81 5.93 31.34
C GLY A 331 23.22 5.70 31.90
#